data_2e68bcca68d6d86fff0459af0d9174b5
#
_entry.id   2e68bcca68d6d86fff0459af0d9174b5
#
_cell.length_a   1.000
_cell.length_b   1.000
_cell.length_c   1.000
_cell.angle_alpha   90.00
_cell.angle_beta   90.00
_cell.angle_gamma   90.00
#
_symmetry.space_group_name_H-M   'P 1'
#
loop_
_entity.id
_entity.type
_entity.pdbx_description
1 polymer ?
#
loop_
_entity_poly.entity_id
_entity_poly.type
_entity_poly.pdbx_seq_one_letter_code
_entity_poly.pdbx_strand_id
1 'polypeptide(L)'
;MKIKNNSNRDISEITGMLKNFIPFAHERLKFDKEPNISFESDPENAKNVLGKTAQYESASMTISVFVDNRHPKDVMRSFSHELVHHTQNCNGQFDQNLGM
;
A
#
# COMPACT_ATOMS: atom_id res chain seq x y z
N MET A 1 0.75 -7.34 -10.94
CA MET A 1 0.82 -6.20 -10.02
C MET A 1 1.53 -5.03 -10.70
N LYS A 2 0.90 -3.89 -10.71
CA LYS A 2 1.51 -2.69 -11.29
C LYS A 2 2.10 -1.84 -10.18
N ILE A 3 3.34 -1.41 -10.37
CA ILE A 3 4.03 -0.52 -9.44
C ILE A 3 4.33 0.77 -10.18
N LYS A 4 3.85 1.88 -9.62
CA LYS A 4 4.01 3.20 -10.21
C LYS A 4 4.74 4.10 -9.23
N ASN A 5 5.76 4.80 -9.71
CA ASN A 5 6.51 5.74 -8.87
C ASN A 5 6.18 7.17 -9.29
N ASN A 6 5.32 7.82 -8.53
CA ASN A 6 4.98 9.22 -8.72
C ASN A 6 5.74 10.13 -7.75
N SER A 7 6.67 9.56 -6.97
CA SER A 7 7.35 10.31 -5.92
C SER A 7 8.56 11.10 -6.37
N ASN A 8 9.09 10.80 -7.56
CA ASN A 8 10.36 11.34 -8.06
C ASN A 8 11.55 10.99 -7.16
N ARG A 9 11.42 9.95 -6.36
CA ARG A 9 12.48 9.47 -5.48
C ARG A 9 12.93 8.09 -5.90
N ASP A 10 14.14 7.71 -5.48
CA ASP A 10 14.64 6.36 -5.72
C ASP A 10 13.95 5.39 -4.76
N ILE A 11 13.18 4.46 -5.33
CA ILE A 11 12.46 3.45 -4.56
C ILE A 11 13.03 2.04 -4.78
N SER A 12 14.28 1.95 -5.25
CA SER A 12 14.91 0.66 -5.56
C SER A 12 14.91 -0.28 -4.37
N GLU A 13 15.27 0.22 -3.19
CA GLU A 13 15.29 -0.57 -1.98
C GLU A 13 13.89 -1.04 -1.59
N ILE A 14 12.91 -0.14 -1.70
CA ILE A 14 11.53 -0.45 -1.38
C ILE A 14 10.98 -1.51 -2.34
N THR A 15 11.23 -1.37 -3.63
CA THR A 15 10.77 -2.36 -4.61
C THR A 15 11.42 -3.72 -4.40
N GLY A 16 12.68 -3.74 -4.00
CA GLY A 16 13.37 -4.98 -3.64
C GLY A 16 12.69 -5.67 -2.45
N MET A 17 12.34 -4.90 -1.43
CA MET A 17 11.62 -5.41 -0.27
C MET A 17 10.24 -5.93 -0.67
N LEU A 18 9.54 -5.23 -1.56
CA LEU A 18 8.23 -5.66 -2.05
C LEU A 18 8.31 -7.01 -2.75
N LYS A 19 9.30 -7.20 -3.61
CA LYS A 19 9.47 -8.45 -4.36
C LYS A 19 9.62 -9.65 -3.43
N ASN A 20 10.23 -9.45 -2.26
CA ASN A 20 10.37 -10.50 -1.26
C ASN A 20 9.13 -10.63 -0.40
N PHE A 21 8.46 -9.52 -0.12
CA PHE A 21 7.33 -9.47 0.81
C PHE A 21 6.04 -9.98 0.17
N ILE A 22 5.76 -9.64 -1.09
CA ILE A 22 4.48 -9.94 -1.73
C ILE A 22 4.18 -11.46 -1.76
N PRO A 23 5.10 -12.34 -2.18
CA PRO A 23 4.81 -13.77 -2.15
C PRO A 23 4.52 -14.29 -0.75
N PHE A 24 5.25 -13.80 0.24
CA PHE A 24 5.03 -14.16 1.63
C PHE A 24 3.65 -13.72 2.13
N ALA A 25 3.29 -12.46 1.82
CA ALA A 25 2.00 -11.90 2.20
C ALA A 25 0.85 -12.62 1.50
N HIS A 26 1.02 -12.95 0.23
CA HIS A 26 0.02 -13.66 -0.55
C HIS A 26 -0.30 -15.01 0.09
N GLU A 27 0.72 -15.72 0.53
CA GLU A 27 0.54 -17.00 1.19
C GLU A 27 -0.19 -16.86 2.52
N ARG A 28 0.14 -15.81 3.28
CA ARG A 28 -0.43 -15.56 4.60
C ARG A 28 -1.86 -15.01 4.55
N LEU A 29 -2.09 -14.05 3.67
CA LEU A 29 -3.35 -13.31 3.60
C LEU A 29 -4.31 -13.89 2.58
N LYS A 30 -3.81 -14.62 1.60
CA LYS A 30 -4.60 -15.33 0.58
C LYS A 30 -5.55 -14.42 -0.20
N PHE A 31 -5.05 -13.26 -0.59
CA PHE A 31 -5.83 -12.39 -1.47
C PHE A 31 -5.80 -12.95 -2.90
N ASP A 32 -6.94 -12.86 -3.60
CA ASP A 32 -7.11 -13.45 -4.94
C ASP A 32 -6.39 -12.65 -6.02
N LYS A 33 -6.35 -11.33 -5.87
CA LYS A 33 -5.78 -10.44 -6.86
C LYS A 33 -4.68 -9.62 -6.23
N GLU A 34 -3.59 -9.43 -6.97
CA GLU A 34 -2.52 -8.56 -6.52
C GLU A 34 -2.95 -7.10 -6.60
N PRO A 35 -2.61 -6.29 -5.59
CA PRO A 35 -2.95 -4.86 -5.62
C PRO A 35 -2.04 -4.11 -6.59
N ASN A 36 -2.54 -2.98 -7.07
CA ASN A 36 -1.68 -2.00 -7.72
C ASN A 36 -1.05 -1.14 -6.63
N ILE A 37 0.20 -0.69 -6.86
CA ILE A 37 0.93 0.08 -5.86
C ILE A 37 1.39 1.39 -6.49
N SER A 38 1.15 2.50 -5.80
CA SER A 38 1.58 3.81 -6.23
C SER A 38 2.40 4.45 -5.11
N PHE A 39 3.62 4.86 -5.41
CA PHE A 39 4.47 5.59 -4.48
C PHE A 39 4.31 7.08 -4.75
N GLU A 40 3.93 7.83 -3.72
CA GLU A 40 3.57 9.24 -3.83
C GLU A 40 4.50 10.11 -2.99
N SER A 41 4.63 11.37 -3.40
CA SER A 41 5.35 12.39 -2.66
C SER A 41 4.43 13.57 -2.43
N ASP A 42 4.29 13.97 -1.17
CA ASP A 42 3.51 15.14 -0.80
C ASP A 42 4.20 15.82 0.40
N PRO A 43 5.10 16.79 0.13
CA PRO A 43 5.86 17.45 1.19
C PRO A 43 4.96 18.15 2.23
N GLU A 44 3.84 18.70 1.81
CA GLU A 44 2.92 19.36 2.74
C GLU A 44 2.27 18.34 3.68
N ASN A 45 1.87 17.21 3.14
CA ASN A 45 1.35 16.09 3.95
C ASN A 45 2.41 15.57 4.92
N ALA A 46 3.67 15.49 4.48
CA ALA A 46 4.76 14.99 5.30
C ALA A 46 5.07 15.90 6.49
N LYS A 47 4.80 17.19 6.38
CA LYS A 47 4.98 18.15 7.46
C LYS A 47 3.89 18.09 8.52
N ASN A 48 2.78 17.45 8.19
CA ASN A 48 1.64 17.35 9.09
C ASN A 48 1.81 16.12 9.98
N VAL A 49 1.77 16.31 11.29
CA VAL A 49 1.88 15.21 12.26
C VAL A 49 0.79 14.17 12.04
N LEU A 50 -0.40 14.61 11.61
CA LEU A 50 -1.52 13.72 11.30
C LEU A 50 -1.62 13.39 9.83
N GLY A 51 -0.56 13.64 9.06
CA GLY A 51 -0.52 13.35 7.64
C GLY A 51 -0.69 11.87 7.33
N LYS A 52 -1.25 11.59 6.17
CA LYS A 52 -1.45 10.20 5.73
C LYS A 52 -0.11 9.57 5.40
N THR A 53 0.07 8.32 5.80
CA THR A 53 1.24 7.53 5.44
C THR A 53 0.95 6.60 4.27
N ALA A 54 -0.30 6.17 4.12
CA ALA A 54 -0.76 5.33 3.03
C ALA A 54 -2.27 5.37 2.96
N GLN A 55 -2.81 4.92 1.84
CA GLN A 55 -4.27 4.76 1.70
C GLN A 55 -4.56 3.65 0.70
N TYR A 56 -5.73 3.04 0.83
CA TYR A 56 -6.17 2.01 -0.08
C TYR A 56 -7.47 2.45 -0.77
N GLU A 57 -7.49 2.31 -2.10
CA GLU A 57 -8.69 2.55 -2.89
C GLU A 57 -9.25 1.21 -3.37
N SER A 58 -10.39 0.82 -2.83
CA SER A 58 -10.97 -0.50 -3.10
C SER A 58 -11.48 -0.64 -4.53
N ALA A 59 -11.99 0.43 -5.12
CA ALA A 59 -12.55 0.37 -6.48
C ALA A 59 -11.48 0.00 -7.52
N SER A 60 -10.28 0.54 -7.38
CA SER A 60 -9.16 0.28 -8.30
C SER A 60 -8.17 -0.73 -7.75
N MET A 61 -8.37 -1.20 -6.51
CA MET A 61 -7.44 -2.09 -5.81
C MET A 61 -6.03 -1.52 -5.76
N THR A 62 -5.93 -0.22 -5.47
CA THR A 62 -4.65 0.50 -5.48
C THR A 62 -4.26 0.91 -4.06
N ILE A 63 -3.02 0.58 -3.70
CA ILE A 63 -2.40 1.03 -2.46
C ILE A 63 -1.47 2.19 -2.81
N SER A 64 -1.73 3.36 -2.22
CA SER A 64 -0.87 4.53 -2.37
C SER A 64 -0.06 4.70 -1.09
N VAL A 65 1.25 4.85 -1.21
CA VAL A 65 2.15 4.97 -0.06
C VAL A 65 3.00 6.23 -0.23
N PHE A 66 3.01 7.09 0.78
CA PHE A 66 3.84 8.29 0.79
C PHE A 66 5.23 7.95 1.30
N VAL A 67 6.25 8.45 0.62
CA VAL A 67 7.63 8.07 0.89
C VAL A 67 8.49 9.22 1.45
N ASP A 68 7.93 10.42 1.59
CA ASP A 68 8.69 11.60 2.03
C ASP A 68 9.18 11.44 3.47
N ASN A 69 10.48 11.66 3.66
CA ASN A 69 11.11 11.66 4.99
C ASN A 69 10.84 10.39 5.80
N ARG A 70 10.74 9.26 5.12
CA ARG A 70 10.43 7.98 5.77
C ARG A 70 11.49 6.94 5.45
N HIS A 71 11.81 6.13 6.44
CA HIS A 71 12.69 4.99 6.26
C HIS A 71 11.95 3.91 5.45
N PRO A 72 12.65 3.15 4.57
CA PRO A 72 12.01 2.07 3.81
C PRO A 72 11.19 1.10 4.66
N LYS A 73 11.65 0.78 5.87
CA LYS A 73 10.92 -0.10 6.77
C LYS A 73 9.57 0.48 7.19
N ASP A 74 9.52 1.79 7.39
CA ASP A 74 8.26 2.47 7.75
C ASP A 74 7.30 2.51 6.57
N VAL A 75 7.84 2.71 5.37
CA VAL A 75 7.05 2.65 4.14
C VAL A 75 6.44 1.25 4.00
N MET A 76 7.23 0.21 4.20
CA MET A 76 6.75 -1.17 4.12
C MET A 76 5.71 -1.50 5.18
N ARG A 77 5.86 -0.95 6.38
CA ARG A 77 4.88 -1.13 7.45
C ARG A 77 3.52 -0.53 7.07
N SER A 78 3.54 0.68 6.50
CA SER A 78 2.31 1.32 6.01
C SER A 78 1.71 0.53 4.87
N PHE A 79 2.54 0.05 3.96
CA PHE A 79 2.09 -0.79 2.85
C PHE A 79 1.40 -2.06 3.35
N SER A 80 2.00 -2.78 4.29
CA SER A 80 1.43 -4.02 4.78
C SER A 80 0.11 -3.79 5.51
N HIS A 81 -0.05 -2.66 6.18
CA HIS A 81 -1.33 -2.30 6.80
C HIS A 81 -2.42 -2.14 5.74
N GLU A 82 -2.11 -1.45 4.64
CA GLU A 82 -3.06 -1.29 3.55
C GLU A 82 -3.31 -2.60 2.79
N LEU A 83 -2.33 -3.49 2.77
CA LEU A 83 -2.49 -4.79 2.14
C LEU A 83 -3.55 -5.63 2.87
N VAL A 84 -3.69 -5.47 4.18
CA VAL A 84 -4.77 -6.12 4.93
C VAL A 84 -6.13 -5.63 4.42
N HIS A 85 -6.27 -4.34 4.19
CA HIS A 85 -7.51 -3.80 3.62
C HIS A 85 -7.78 -4.34 2.22
N HIS A 86 -6.73 -4.49 1.41
CA HIS A 86 -6.87 -5.10 0.08
C HIS A 86 -7.37 -6.54 0.20
N THR A 87 -6.84 -7.31 1.15
CA THR A 87 -7.26 -8.68 1.39
C THR A 87 -8.74 -8.71 1.77
N GLN A 88 -9.17 -7.82 2.64
CA GLN A 88 -10.57 -7.72 3.03
C GLN A 88 -11.46 -7.40 1.83
N ASN A 89 -11.02 -6.52 0.96
CA ASN A 89 -11.75 -6.19 -0.26
C ASN A 89 -11.88 -7.42 -1.18
N CYS A 90 -10.81 -8.16 -1.37
CA CYS A 90 -10.83 -9.38 -2.20
C CYS A 90 -11.78 -10.43 -1.64
N ASN A 91 -11.91 -10.49 -0.32
CA ASN A 91 -12.78 -11.46 0.36
C ASN A 91 -14.22 -10.96 0.52
N GLY A 92 -14.54 -9.79 -0.03
CA GLY A 92 -15.89 -9.25 0.02
C GLY A 92 -16.30 -8.65 1.36
N GLN A 93 -15.38 -8.47 2.30
CA GLN A 93 -15.72 -7.97 3.64
C GLN A 93 -16.23 -6.53 3.60
N PHE A 94 -15.72 -5.71 2.67
CA PHE A 94 -16.20 -4.34 2.50
C PHE A 94 -17.65 -4.34 2.01
N ASP A 95 -17.98 -5.24 1.09
CA ASP A 95 -19.34 -5.37 0.57
C ASP A 95 -20.31 -5.76 1.68
N GLN A 96 -19.90 -6.65 2.57
CA GLN A 96 -20.69 -7.03 3.73
C GLN A 96 -20.95 -5.84 4.63
N ASN A 97 -19.95 -4.99 4.83
CA ASN A 97 -20.11 -3.78 5.64
C ASN A 97 -21.06 -2.80 4.97
N LEU A 98 -21.00 -2.69 3.64
CA LEU A 98 -21.87 -1.80 2.88
C LEU A 98 -23.30 -2.29 2.85
N GLY A 99 -23.51 -3.58 3.02
CA GLY A 99 -24.84 -4.18 3.02
C GLY A 99 -25.63 -3.93 4.31
N MET A 100 -25.02 -3.28 5.25
CA MET A 100 -25.68 -2.92 6.50
C MET A 100 -26.18 -1.47 6.50
#